data_3c672013edae679d08938509c528cbe9
#
_entry.id   3c672013edae679d08938509c528cbe9
#
_cell.length_a   1.000
_cell.length_b   1.000
_cell.length_c   1.000
_cell.angle_alpha   90.00
_cell.angle_beta   90.00
_cell.angle_gamma   90.00
#
_symmetry.space_group_name_H-M   'P 1'
#
loop_
_entity.id
_entity.type
_entity.pdbx_description
1 polymer ?
#
loop_
_entity_poly.entity_id
_entity_poly.type
_entity_poly.pdbx_seq_one_letter_code
_entity_poly.pdbx_strand_id
1 'polypeptide(L)'
;MEETIYVAKIAYSTSVDGVGLRNALYVSGCPIRCAGCHNKQLWDLQSGVQMSIEEICDCLNVDDFNISILGGEPLMQYASVLALCKLIKARHPHKTIWLWSGFTVEHIQQEYEAILHYIDVLVDGPYMEQFAVPNLKWRGSTNQRIIETKTLF
;
A
#
# COMPACT_ATOMS: atom_id res chain seq x y z
N MET A 1 23.59 5.84 2.38
CA MET A 1 22.95 5.25 1.20
C MET A 1 21.48 5.66 1.17
N GLU A 2 21.03 6.03 0.01
CA GLU A 2 19.64 6.43 -0.19
C GLU A 2 18.75 5.20 -0.26
N GLU A 3 17.63 5.21 0.50
CA GLU A 3 16.68 4.12 0.39
C GLU A 3 15.84 4.26 -0.87
N THR A 4 15.57 3.14 -1.52
CA THR A 4 14.79 3.09 -2.76
C THR A 4 13.67 2.07 -2.66
N ILE A 5 12.65 2.25 -3.51
CA ILE A 5 11.54 1.30 -3.67
C ILE A 5 11.46 0.95 -5.16
N TYR A 6 11.22 -0.32 -5.45
CA TYR A 6 10.86 -0.75 -6.81
C TYR A 6 9.39 -0.38 -7.05
N VAL A 7 9.18 0.59 -7.94
CA VAL A 7 7.88 1.19 -8.23
C VAL A 7 7.34 0.68 -9.56
N ALA A 8 6.12 0.16 -9.56
CA ALA A 8 5.46 -0.23 -10.80
C ALA A 8 4.86 0.98 -11.50
N LYS A 9 4.16 1.83 -10.75
CA LYS A 9 3.63 3.10 -11.28
C LYS A 9 3.19 3.98 -10.11
N ILE A 10 2.98 5.27 -10.42
CA ILE A 10 2.30 6.21 -9.53
C ILE A 10 1.08 6.71 -10.30
N ALA A 11 -0.10 6.56 -9.70
CA ALA A 11 -1.36 7.02 -10.27
C ALA A 11 -1.86 8.24 -9.50
N TYR A 12 -2.27 9.28 -10.22
CA TYR A 12 -2.70 10.55 -9.61
C TYR A 12 -4.21 10.68 -9.66
N SER A 13 -4.77 11.28 -8.62
CA SER A 13 -6.20 11.61 -8.57
C SER A 13 -7.12 10.41 -8.77
N THR A 14 -6.76 9.27 -8.19
CA THR A 14 -7.57 8.04 -8.31
C THR A 14 -8.68 8.02 -7.26
N SER A 15 -9.85 7.55 -7.64
CA SER A 15 -11.00 7.39 -6.75
C SER A 15 -11.29 5.94 -6.37
N VAL A 16 -10.49 4.99 -6.87
CA VAL A 16 -10.72 3.54 -6.66
C VAL A 16 -9.81 2.95 -5.59
N ASP A 17 -8.83 3.68 -5.12
CA ASP A 17 -7.82 3.21 -4.18
C ASP A 17 -7.99 3.84 -2.79
N GLY A 18 -9.19 3.76 -2.24
CA GLY A 18 -9.53 4.30 -0.92
C GLY A 18 -10.55 5.42 -0.99
N VAL A 19 -10.88 5.96 0.16
CA VAL A 19 -11.89 7.03 0.28
C VAL A 19 -11.35 8.34 -0.29
N GLY A 20 -12.15 8.98 -1.13
CA GLY A 20 -11.83 10.26 -1.75
C GLY A 20 -10.87 10.13 -2.93
N LEU A 21 -10.38 11.26 -3.42
CA LEU A 21 -9.34 11.27 -4.45
C LEU A 21 -7.97 11.13 -3.77
N ARG A 22 -7.16 10.23 -4.30
CA ARG A 22 -5.87 9.88 -3.68
C ARG A 22 -4.79 9.75 -4.75
N ASN A 23 -3.55 10.00 -4.37
CA ASN A 23 -2.40 9.66 -5.19
C ASN A 23 -1.90 8.30 -4.73
N ALA A 24 -1.70 7.37 -5.65
CA ALA A 24 -1.43 5.98 -5.34
C ALA A 24 -0.06 5.53 -5.83
N LEU A 25 0.69 4.89 -4.94
CA LEU A 25 1.94 4.22 -5.24
C LEU A 25 1.66 2.74 -5.43
N TYR A 26 1.94 2.22 -6.62
CA TYR A 26 1.89 0.79 -6.91
C TYR A 26 3.32 0.24 -6.90
N VAL A 27 3.62 -0.59 -5.90
CA VAL A 27 4.94 -1.22 -5.81
C VAL A 27 4.98 -2.51 -6.60
N SER A 28 6.16 -2.94 -7.05
CA SER A 28 6.36 -4.24 -7.67
C SER A 28 6.82 -5.26 -6.64
N GLY A 29 6.67 -6.55 -6.97
CA GLY A 29 7.05 -7.67 -6.12
C GLY A 29 5.90 -8.12 -5.21
N CYS A 30 5.54 -9.39 -5.31
CA CYS A 30 4.54 -9.99 -4.42
C CYS A 30 4.84 -11.47 -4.23
N PRO A 31 5.23 -11.90 -3.02
CA PRO A 31 5.50 -13.30 -2.74
C PRO A 31 4.22 -14.13 -2.55
N ILE A 32 3.08 -13.47 -2.33
CA ILE A 32 1.80 -14.13 -2.01
C ILE A 32 1.20 -14.81 -3.23
N ARG A 33 1.25 -14.15 -4.39
CA ARG A 33 0.86 -14.69 -5.70
C ARG A 33 -0.54 -15.32 -5.69
N CYS A 34 -1.54 -14.53 -5.27
CA CYS A 34 -2.92 -14.99 -5.16
C CYS A 34 -3.49 -15.47 -6.51
N ALA A 35 -4.19 -16.60 -6.49
CA ALA A 35 -4.91 -17.06 -7.68
C ALA A 35 -5.98 -16.05 -8.08
N GLY A 36 -6.08 -15.75 -9.38
CA GLY A 36 -7.01 -14.74 -9.88
C GLY A 36 -6.63 -13.30 -9.59
N CYS A 37 -5.44 -13.04 -9.09
CA CYS A 37 -4.97 -11.70 -8.77
C CYS A 37 -5.03 -10.77 -9.98
N HIS A 38 -5.52 -9.53 -9.76
CA HIS A 38 -5.63 -8.53 -10.82
C HIS A 38 -4.30 -7.89 -11.22
N ASN A 39 -3.25 -8.07 -10.40
CA ASN A 39 -1.94 -7.43 -10.57
C ASN A 39 -0.81 -8.45 -10.75
N LYS A 40 -1.06 -9.56 -11.47
CA LYS A 40 -0.06 -10.61 -11.68
C LYS A 40 1.24 -10.09 -12.31
N GLN A 41 1.15 -9.07 -13.15
CA GLN A 41 2.32 -8.46 -13.78
C GLN A 41 3.26 -7.80 -12.76
N LEU A 42 2.80 -7.58 -11.53
CA LEU A 42 3.60 -6.95 -10.46
C LEU A 42 4.27 -7.96 -9.53
N TRP A 43 4.13 -9.27 -9.80
CA TRP A 43 4.69 -10.30 -8.91
C TRP A 43 6.21 -10.27 -8.85
N ASP A 44 6.88 -9.88 -9.94
CA ASP A 44 8.32 -9.79 -9.99
C ASP A 44 8.77 -8.42 -9.47
N LEU A 45 9.60 -8.42 -8.42
CA LEU A 45 10.14 -7.19 -7.83
C LEU A 45 10.84 -6.33 -8.90
N GLN A 46 11.63 -6.96 -9.77
CA GLN A 46 12.43 -6.25 -10.77
C GLN A 46 11.62 -5.76 -11.96
N SER A 47 10.31 -6.04 -12.02
CA SER A 47 9.44 -5.45 -13.05
C SER A 47 9.26 -3.95 -12.88
N GLY A 48 9.55 -3.42 -11.67
CA GLY A 48 9.43 -2.00 -11.37
C GLY A 48 10.73 -1.24 -11.58
N VAL A 49 10.65 0.07 -11.41
CA VAL A 49 11.78 0.98 -11.50
C VAL A 49 12.17 1.43 -10.09
N GLN A 50 13.46 1.42 -9.78
CA GLN A 50 13.94 1.92 -8.49
C GLN A 50 13.80 3.44 -8.44
N MET A 51 13.12 3.93 -7.40
CA MET A 51 13.01 5.36 -7.11
C MET A 51 13.37 5.59 -5.64
N SER A 52 13.98 6.73 -5.35
CA SER A 52 14.27 7.08 -3.96
C SER A 52 12.98 7.42 -3.21
N ILE A 53 12.97 7.19 -1.90
CA ILE A 53 11.80 7.53 -1.08
C ILE A 53 11.51 9.02 -1.11
N GLU A 54 12.54 9.86 -1.23
CA GLU A 54 12.33 11.32 -1.33
C GLU A 54 11.63 11.69 -2.62
N GLU A 55 12.07 11.13 -3.75
CA GLU A 55 11.43 11.35 -5.04
C GLU A 55 9.98 10.88 -5.03
N ILE A 56 9.72 9.70 -4.46
CA ILE A 56 8.36 9.17 -4.34
C ILE A 56 7.50 10.07 -3.46
N CYS A 57 8.03 10.51 -2.33
CA CYS A 57 7.32 11.43 -1.43
C CYS A 57 6.93 12.71 -2.16
N ASP A 58 7.84 13.30 -2.91
CA ASP A 58 7.56 14.51 -3.69
C ASP A 58 6.49 14.26 -4.73
N CYS A 59 6.55 13.14 -5.44
CA CYS A 59 5.54 12.79 -6.44
C CYS A 59 4.15 12.62 -5.83
N LEU A 60 4.06 11.97 -4.67
CA LEU A 60 2.77 11.71 -4.02
C LEU A 60 2.17 12.97 -3.39
N ASN A 61 2.97 14.00 -3.18
CA ASN A 61 2.55 15.22 -2.49
C ASN A 61 2.56 16.46 -3.40
N VAL A 62 2.38 16.27 -4.71
CA VAL A 62 2.29 17.38 -5.67
C VAL A 62 1.03 18.23 -5.49
N ASP A 63 0.07 17.75 -4.71
CA ASP A 63 -1.22 18.40 -4.44
C ASP A 63 -1.68 18.03 -3.02
N ASP A 64 -2.95 18.36 -2.70
CA ASP A 64 -3.52 18.11 -1.37
C ASP A 64 -4.20 16.76 -1.24
N PHE A 65 -4.15 15.90 -2.26
CA PHE A 65 -4.78 14.59 -2.18
C PHE A 65 -4.04 13.68 -1.20
N ASN A 66 -4.79 12.81 -0.54
CA ASN A 66 -4.24 11.81 0.37
C ASN A 66 -3.56 10.67 -0.42
N ILE A 67 -2.98 9.71 0.28
CA ILE A 67 -2.04 8.76 -0.30
C ILE A 67 -2.50 7.33 -0.09
N SER A 68 -2.27 6.51 -1.12
CA SER A 68 -2.52 5.06 -1.07
C SER A 68 -1.26 4.31 -1.51
N ILE A 69 -0.95 3.21 -0.84
CA ILE A 69 0.19 2.35 -1.15
C ILE A 69 -0.32 0.93 -1.37
N LEU A 70 -0.11 0.41 -2.56
CA LEU A 70 -0.61 -0.90 -2.96
C LEU A 70 0.22 -1.46 -4.13
N GLY A 71 -0.31 -2.37 -4.89
CA GLY A 71 0.32 -2.91 -6.09
C GLY A 71 0.53 -4.39 -5.97
N GLY A 72 1.79 -4.83 -5.97
CA GLY A 72 2.27 -6.06 -5.43
C GLY A 72 2.11 -6.08 -3.91
N GLU A 73 3.13 -6.52 -3.18
CA GLU A 73 3.08 -6.54 -1.71
C GLU A 73 4.01 -5.46 -1.15
N PRO A 74 3.46 -4.35 -0.60
CA PRO A 74 4.31 -3.29 -0.04
C PRO A 74 5.26 -3.77 1.06
N LEU A 75 4.84 -4.75 1.88
CA LEU A 75 5.67 -5.24 2.98
C LEU A 75 6.82 -6.12 2.53
N MET A 76 6.86 -6.54 1.25
CA MET A 76 8.05 -7.17 0.68
C MET A 76 9.23 -6.19 0.66
N GLN A 77 8.95 -4.90 0.62
CA GLN A 77 9.94 -3.83 0.68
C GLN A 77 9.76 -3.04 1.99
N TYR A 78 9.55 -3.74 3.09
CA TYR A 78 9.10 -3.17 4.37
C TYR A 78 9.95 -2.00 4.85
N ALA A 79 11.27 -2.16 4.91
CA ALA A 79 12.15 -1.12 5.46
C ALA A 79 11.99 0.20 4.69
N SER A 80 11.97 0.12 3.36
CA SER A 80 11.86 1.31 2.50
C SER A 80 10.45 1.90 2.52
N VAL A 81 9.42 1.06 2.54
CA VAL A 81 8.02 1.53 2.64
C VAL A 81 7.77 2.19 3.99
N LEU A 82 8.31 1.61 5.07
CA LEU A 82 8.23 2.23 6.40
C LEU A 82 8.92 3.60 6.41
N ALA A 83 10.11 3.68 5.83
CA ALA A 83 10.84 4.95 5.73
C ALA A 83 10.04 6.00 4.93
N LEU A 84 9.39 5.59 3.85
CA LEU A 84 8.52 6.48 3.07
C LEU A 84 7.35 6.99 3.91
N CYS A 85 6.67 6.12 4.63
CA CYS A 85 5.54 6.52 5.47
C CYS A 85 5.96 7.49 6.57
N LYS A 86 7.12 7.23 7.20
CA LYS A 86 7.68 8.15 8.19
C LYS A 86 7.98 9.52 7.59
N LEU A 87 8.56 9.53 6.39
CA LEU A 87 8.89 10.78 5.69
C LEU A 87 7.64 11.58 5.35
N ILE A 88 6.60 10.90 4.83
CA ILE A 88 5.32 11.53 4.52
C ILE A 88 4.72 12.16 5.77
N LYS A 89 4.66 11.42 6.87
CA LYS A 89 4.07 11.92 8.11
C LYS A 89 4.88 13.07 8.72
N ALA A 90 6.21 13.06 8.55
CA ALA A 90 7.07 14.14 9.03
C ALA A 90 6.87 15.43 8.25
N ARG A 91 6.79 15.33 6.91
CA ARG A 91 6.67 16.50 6.02
C ARG A 91 5.22 16.94 5.82
N HIS A 92 4.28 16.00 5.86
CA HIS A 92 2.87 16.24 5.56
C HIS A 92 1.97 15.54 6.59
N PRO A 93 2.00 15.98 7.86
CA PRO A 93 1.34 15.25 8.96
C PRO A 93 -0.18 15.16 8.81
N HIS A 94 -0.80 16.00 8.01
CA HIS A 94 -2.24 15.99 7.75
C HIS A 94 -2.67 14.96 6.71
N LYS A 95 -1.74 14.39 5.95
CA LYS A 95 -2.06 13.40 4.92
C LYS A 95 -2.41 12.06 5.55
N THR A 96 -3.46 11.42 5.04
CA THR A 96 -3.79 10.05 5.43
C THR A 96 -3.19 9.07 4.44
N ILE A 97 -2.77 7.91 4.95
CA ILE A 97 -2.16 6.85 4.16
C ILE A 97 -2.99 5.58 4.30
N TRP A 98 -3.46 5.05 3.18
CA TRP A 98 -4.04 3.72 3.08
C TRP A 98 -2.98 2.77 2.55
N LEU A 99 -2.93 1.55 3.09
CA LEU A 99 -1.99 0.53 2.65
C LEU A 99 -2.72 -0.80 2.47
N TRP A 100 -2.53 -1.42 1.32
CA TRP A 100 -3.05 -2.76 1.03
C TRP A 100 -1.93 -3.77 1.19
N SER A 101 -2.19 -4.83 1.96
CA SER A 101 -1.27 -5.95 2.13
C SER A 101 -2.02 -7.26 1.99
N GLY A 102 -1.38 -8.25 1.37
CA GLY A 102 -1.90 -9.61 1.34
C GLY A 102 -1.70 -10.35 2.65
N PHE A 103 -0.91 -9.81 3.58
CA PHE A 103 -0.77 -10.38 4.92
C PHE A 103 -1.95 -9.94 5.79
N THR A 104 -2.29 -10.77 6.78
CA THR A 104 -3.32 -10.43 7.76
C THR A 104 -2.80 -9.44 8.77
N VAL A 105 -3.70 -8.68 9.42
CA VAL A 105 -3.30 -7.74 10.46
C VAL A 105 -2.58 -8.44 11.60
N GLU A 106 -2.98 -9.67 11.95
CA GLU A 106 -2.33 -10.46 13.00
C GLU A 106 -0.86 -10.74 12.67
N HIS A 107 -0.58 -11.09 11.41
CA HIS A 107 0.79 -11.31 10.94
C HIS A 107 1.59 -10.01 10.95
N ILE A 108 0.97 -8.91 10.50
CA ILE A 108 1.61 -7.60 10.46
C ILE A 108 1.95 -7.11 11.87
N GLN A 109 1.05 -7.35 12.83
CA GLN A 109 1.31 -7.01 14.23
C GLN A 109 2.52 -7.75 14.79
N GLN A 110 2.77 -8.97 14.34
CA GLN A 110 3.91 -9.77 14.79
C GLN A 110 5.21 -9.39 14.10
N GLU A 111 5.18 -9.18 12.78
CA GLU A 111 6.39 -9.06 11.96
C GLU A 111 6.68 -7.65 11.48
N TYR A 112 5.67 -6.77 11.42
CA TYR A 112 5.78 -5.45 10.78
C TYR A 112 5.05 -4.37 11.58
N GLU A 113 4.96 -4.52 12.89
CA GLU A 113 4.12 -3.64 13.74
C GLU A 113 4.38 -2.16 13.52
N ALA A 114 5.64 -1.76 13.34
CA ALA A 114 5.98 -0.34 13.29
C ALA A 114 5.21 0.42 12.21
N ILE A 115 4.91 -0.22 11.06
CA ILE A 115 4.21 0.47 9.97
C ILE A 115 2.79 0.88 10.36
N LEU A 116 2.17 0.14 11.28
CA LEU A 116 0.80 0.44 11.71
C LEU A 116 0.68 1.79 12.41
N HIS A 117 1.79 2.32 12.92
CA HIS A 117 1.82 3.64 13.56
C HIS A 117 1.94 4.79 12.55
N TYR A 118 2.23 4.49 11.30
CA TYR A 118 2.48 5.50 10.25
C TYR A 118 1.48 5.43 9.10
N ILE A 119 0.50 4.55 9.18
CA ILE A 119 -0.60 4.49 8.21
C ILE A 119 -1.92 4.66 8.95
N ASP A 120 -2.95 5.08 8.22
CA ASP A 120 -4.27 5.39 8.81
C ASP A 120 -5.28 4.27 8.59
N VAL A 121 -5.20 3.60 7.45
CA VAL A 121 -6.08 2.47 7.12
C VAL A 121 -5.25 1.35 6.51
N LEU A 122 -5.48 0.14 7.00
CA LEU A 122 -4.92 -1.09 6.44
C LEU A 122 -6.06 -1.89 5.79
N VAL A 123 -5.86 -2.28 4.53
CA VAL A 123 -6.71 -3.29 3.89
C VAL A 123 -5.89 -4.58 3.89
N ASP A 124 -6.32 -5.56 4.70
CA ASP A 124 -5.51 -6.73 4.99
C ASP A 124 -6.02 -8.01 4.34
N GLY A 125 -5.13 -8.98 4.21
CA GLY A 125 -5.46 -10.32 3.80
C GLY A 125 -5.27 -10.57 2.31
N PRO A 126 -5.04 -11.84 1.93
CA PRO A 126 -4.81 -12.17 0.53
C PRO A 126 -6.09 -12.06 -0.29
N TYR A 127 -5.96 -11.75 -1.59
CA TYR A 127 -7.09 -11.84 -2.50
C TYR A 127 -7.48 -13.32 -2.65
N MET A 128 -8.77 -13.60 -2.45
CA MET A 128 -9.33 -14.95 -2.60
C MET A 128 -10.46 -14.91 -3.63
N GLU A 129 -10.22 -15.52 -4.77
CA GLU A 129 -11.15 -15.48 -5.90
C GLU A 129 -12.55 -15.99 -5.54
N GLN A 130 -12.64 -17.02 -4.69
CA GLN A 130 -13.92 -17.57 -4.25
C GLN A 130 -14.76 -16.60 -3.41
N PHE A 131 -14.15 -15.54 -2.87
CA PHE A 131 -14.83 -14.51 -2.10
C PHE A 131 -14.94 -13.18 -2.84
N ALA A 132 -14.61 -13.16 -4.13
CA ALA A 132 -14.79 -11.99 -4.95
C ALA A 132 -16.26 -11.83 -5.31
N VAL A 133 -16.80 -10.61 -5.12
CA VAL A 133 -18.16 -10.27 -5.49
C VAL A 133 -18.16 -8.94 -6.25
N PRO A 134 -19.16 -8.69 -7.13
CA PRO A 134 -19.23 -7.43 -7.84
C PRO A 134 -19.41 -6.24 -6.90
N ASN A 135 -18.85 -5.09 -7.30
CA ASN A 135 -19.06 -3.81 -6.63
C ASN A 135 -18.47 -3.69 -5.21
N LEU A 136 -17.50 -4.54 -4.86
CA LEU A 136 -16.74 -4.31 -3.63
C LEU A 136 -15.91 -3.04 -3.78
N LYS A 137 -16.00 -2.17 -2.78
CA LYS A 137 -15.19 -0.96 -2.74
C LYS A 137 -13.92 -1.22 -1.96
N TRP A 138 -12.79 -0.80 -2.56
CA TRP A 138 -11.46 -0.71 -1.93
C TRP A 138 -10.83 -2.04 -1.53
N ARG A 139 -11.44 -3.16 -1.85
CA ARG A 139 -10.89 -4.51 -1.64
C ARG A 139 -11.37 -5.44 -2.73
N GLY A 140 -10.60 -6.52 -2.97
CA GLY A 140 -10.88 -7.44 -4.06
C GLY A 140 -11.79 -8.60 -3.68
N SER A 141 -11.85 -8.96 -2.40
CA SER A 141 -12.62 -10.10 -1.91
C SER A 141 -13.13 -9.85 -0.50
N THR A 142 -14.21 -10.55 -0.11
CA THR A 142 -14.90 -10.29 1.16
C THR A 142 -14.11 -10.69 2.39
N ASN A 143 -13.11 -11.57 2.25
CA ASN A 143 -12.24 -11.96 3.37
C ASN A 143 -11.28 -10.84 3.78
N GLN A 144 -11.02 -9.87 2.89
CA GLN A 144 -10.15 -8.74 3.20
C GLN A 144 -10.89 -7.74 4.09
N ARG A 145 -10.16 -7.18 5.07
CA ARG A 145 -10.72 -6.26 6.05
C ARG A 145 -10.19 -4.86 5.82
N ILE A 146 -11.07 -3.87 6.01
CA ILE A 146 -10.68 -2.45 5.98
C ILE A 146 -10.60 -1.99 7.43
N ILE A 147 -9.38 -1.74 7.92
CA ILE A 147 -9.10 -1.52 9.33
C ILE A 147 -8.54 -0.13 9.54
N GLU A 148 -9.19 0.68 10.37
CA GLU A 148 -8.61 1.92 10.84
C GLU A 148 -7.54 1.58 11.88
N THR A 149 -6.27 1.92 11.62
CA THR A 149 -5.16 1.49 12.45
C THR A 149 -5.22 2.03 13.87
N LYS A 150 -5.85 3.18 14.07
CA LYS A 150 -6.05 3.75 15.42
C LYS A 150 -6.82 2.81 16.36
N THR A 151 -7.61 1.88 15.81
CA THR A 151 -8.37 0.91 16.61
C THR A 151 -7.51 -0.22 17.16
N LEU A 152 -6.28 -0.35 16.68
CA LEU A 152 -5.35 -1.41 17.08
C LEU A 152 -4.51 -1.06 18.31
N PHE A 153 -4.62 0.17 18.81
CA PHE A 153 -3.80 0.68 19.91
C PHE A 153 -4.62 1.27 21.04
#